data_8d7d6c99edeaab8d9ee09ce393873007
#
_entry.id   8d7d6c99edeaab8d9ee09ce393873007
#
_cell.length_a   1.000
_cell.length_b   1.000
_cell.length_c   1.000
_cell.angle_alpha   90.00
_cell.angle_beta   90.00
_cell.angle_gamma   90.00
#
_symmetry.space_group_name_H-M   'P 1'
#
loop_
_entity.id
_entity.type
_entity.pdbx_description
1 polymer ?
#
loop_
_entity_poly.entity_id
_entity_poly.type
_entity_poly.pdbx_seq_one_letter_code
_entity_poly.pdbx_strand_id
1 'polypeptide(L)'
;YGGDPQKAETAGILHDIMKDTDPQEQLRVMTEAGIALSEVEQSSHKLWHAISGAAFVRTQLGITDEDILNAIRYHTTGRAGMSVLERIVFIADFTSAEREFDGADKLKKLVEKDLREAILAGLTFTIRDLAGRGKTIHPDAIAAYNDMLLHG
;
A
#
# COMPACT_ATOMS: atom_id res chain seq x y z
N TYR A 1 -3.27 17.46 -4.35
CA TYR A 1 -4.42 16.55 -4.57
C TYR A 1 -5.56 16.77 -3.55
N GLY A 2 -5.46 17.73 -2.64
CA GLY A 2 -6.50 18.03 -1.65
C GLY A 2 -6.50 17.14 -0.41
N GLY A 3 -5.44 16.36 -0.18
CA GLY A 3 -5.25 15.58 1.05
C GLY A 3 -4.77 16.45 2.22
N ASP A 4 -4.98 15.96 3.45
CA ASP A 4 -4.47 16.60 4.67
C ASP A 4 -2.94 16.40 4.76
N PRO A 5 -2.12 17.47 4.74
CA PRO A 5 -0.67 17.35 4.77
C PRO A 5 -0.12 16.68 6.02
N GLN A 6 -0.73 16.89 7.18
CA GLN A 6 -0.29 16.30 8.45
C GLN A 6 -0.54 14.80 8.47
N LYS A 7 -1.70 14.35 7.99
CA LYS A 7 -2.00 12.93 7.84
C LYS A 7 -1.08 12.26 6.81
N ALA A 8 -0.81 12.94 5.70
CA ALA A 8 0.09 12.44 4.67
C ALA A 8 1.52 12.28 5.20
N GLU A 9 2.02 13.25 5.96
CA GLU A 9 3.33 13.17 6.61
C GLU A 9 3.37 12.00 7.60
N THR A 10 2.38 11.89 8.48
CA THR A 10 2.30 10.81 9.48
C THR A 10 2.25 9.43 8.81
N ALA A 11 1.37 9.24 7.86
CA ALA A 11 1.25 7.97 7.13
C ALA A 11 2.52 7.67 6.31
N GLY A 12 3.11 8.68 5.68
CA GLY A 12 4.35 8.55 4.92
C GLY A 12 5.53 8.10 5.78
N ILE A 13 5.67 8.65 6.99
CA ILE A 13 6.73 8.26 7.93
C ILE A 13 6.52 6.83 8.44
N LEU A 14 5.27 6.43 8.67
CA LEU A 14 4.93 5.18 9.36
C LEU A 14 4.63 3.99 8.44
N HIS A 15 4.45 4.20 7.14
CA HIS A 15 3.98 3.12 6.25
C HIS A 15 4.91 1.90 6.21
N ASP A 16 6.21 2.09 6.34
CA ASP A 16 7.23 1.04 6.32
C ASP A 16 7.82 0.72 7.71
N ILE A 17 7.15 1.13 8.79
CA ILE A 17 7.68 0.98 10.17
C ILE A 17 8.03 -0.47 10.53
N MET A 18 7.34 -1.45 9.97
CA MET A 18 7.55 -2.88 10.22
C MET A 18 8.31 -3.59 9.09
N LYS A 19 8.77 -2.89 8.06
CA LYS A 19 9.36 -3.50 6.85
C LYS A 19 10.59 -4.35 7.14
N ASP A 20 11.49 -3.88 7.98
CA ASP A 20 12.74 -4.56 8.33
C ASP A 20 12.61 -5.40 9.60
N THR A 21 11.41 -5.59 10.10
CA THR A 21 11.11 -6.42 11.27
C THR A 21 11.06 -7.89 10.87
N ASP A 22 11.56 -8.78 11.73
CA ASP A 22 11.50 -10.23 11.52
C ASP A 22 10.07 -10.69 11.22
N PRO A 23 9.86 -11.57 10.22
CA PRO A 23 8.52 -12.05 9.85
C PRO A 23 7.75 -12.71 11.00
N GLN A 24 8.43 -13.38 11.94
CA GLN A 24 7.78 -13.95 13.12
C GLN A 24 7.23 -12.88 14.04
N GLU A 25 7.94 -11.76 14.20
CA GLU A 25 7.48 -10.61 14.97
C GLU A 25 6.33 -9.90 14.27
N GLN A 26 6.37 -9.74 12.96
CA GLN A 26 5.26 -9.24 12.17
C GLN A 26 4.02 -10.12 12.37
N LEU A 27 4.17 -11.43 12.31
CA LEU A 27 3.08 -12.39 12.52
C LEU A 27 2.52 -12.30 13.95
N ARG A 28 3.39 -12.15 14.95
CA ARG A 28 2.99 -11.96 16.34
C ARG A 28 2.11 -10.71 16.52
N VAL A 29 2.55 -9.58 15.95
CA VAL A 29 1.80 -8.31 16.00
C VAL A 29 0.42 -8.48 15.36
N MET A 30 0.35 -9.11 14.19
CA MET A 30 -0.91 -9.36 13.49
C MET A 30 -1.83 -10.29 14.29
N THR A 31 -1.29 -11.36 14.85
CA THR A 31 -2.06 -12.35 15.65
C THR A 31 -2.63 -11.71 16.92
N GLU A 32 -1.82 -10.94 17.65
CA GLU A 32 -2.27 -10.22 18.85
C GLU A 32 -3.34 -9.16 18.53
N ALA A 33 -3.31 -8.58 17.35
CA ALA A 33 -4.33 -7.65 16.87
C ALA A 33 -5.61 -8.35 16.37
N GLY A 34 -5.66 -9.68 16.39
CA GLY A 34 -6.83 -10.46 15.94
C GLY A 34 -6.97 -10.54 14.42
N ILE A 35 -5.88 -10.30 13.68
CA ILE A 35 -5.89 -10.32 12.21
C ILE A 35 -5.68 -11.75 11.72
N ALA A 36 -6.64 -12.26 10.94
CA ALA A 36 -6.52 -13.52 10.22
C ALA A 36 -6.04 -13.25 8.80
N LEU A 37 -4.87 -13.80 8.44
CA LEU A 37 -4.32 -13.67 7.09
C LEU A 37 -5.07 -14.58 6.11
N SER A 38 -5.39 -14.03 4.93
CA SER A 38 -5.89 -14.83 3.81
C SER A 38 -4.81 -15.78 3.28
N GLU A 39 -5.19 -16.74 2.47
CA GLU A 39 -4.25 -17.69 1.86
C GLU A 39 -3.19 -16.96 1.00
N VAL A 40 -3.58 -15.95 0.23
CA VAL A 40 -2.66 -15.12 -0.55
C VAL A 40 -1.70 -14.35 0.36
N GLU A 41 -2.19 -13.77 1.45
CA GLU A 41 -1.37 -13.05 2.40
C GLU A 41 -0.38 -13.98 3.12
N GLN A 42 -0.80 -15.19 3.48
CA GLN A 42 0.09 -16.21 4.06
C GLN A 42 1.20 -16.61 3.10
N SER A 43 0.93 -16.65 1.80
CA SER A 43 1.89 -17.06 0.77
C SER A 43 2.94 -16.00 0.45
N SER A 44 2.77 -14.76 0.88
CA SER A 44 3.65 -13.64 0.53
C SER A 44 4.00 -12.76 1.74
N HIS A 45 5.16 -13.03 2.33
CA HIS A 45 5.67 -12.26 3.47
C HIS A 45 5.87 -10.76 3.16
N LYS A 46 6.06 -10.41 1.89
CA LYS A 46 6.19 -9.01 1.46
C LYS A 46 4.96 -8.16 1.77
N LEU A 47 3.78 -8.78 1.89
CA LEU A 47 2.54 -8.10 2.25
C LEU A 47 2.43 -7.83 3.76
N TRP A 48 3.18 -8.53 4.58
CA TRP A 48 3.00 -8.52 6.03
C TRP A 48 3.39 -7.20 6.69
N HIS A 49 4.39 -6.48 6.14
CA HIS A 49 4.83 -5.23 6.76
C HIS A 49 3.75 -4.14 6.75
N ALA A 50 2.91 -4.09 5.72
CA ALA A 50 1.81 -3.14 5.66
C ALA A 50 0.70 -3.49 6.66
N ILE A 51 0.35 -4.77 6.73
CA ILE A 51 -0.69 -5.28 7.63
C ILE A 51 -0.25 -5.13 9.10
N SER A 52 0.93 -5.62 9.42
CA SER A 52 1.50 -5.51 10.77
C SER A 52 1.83 -4.06 11.13
N GLY A 53 2.24 -3.26 10.16
CA GLY A 53 2.51 -1.84 10.35
C GLY A 53 1.29 -1.07 10.82
N ALA A 54 0.16 -1.24 10.17
CA ALA A 54 -1.11 -0.63 10.59
C ALA A 54 -1.54 -1.11 11.99
N ALA A 55 -1.42 -2.41 12.27
CA ALA A 55 -1.71 -2.96 13.58
C ALA A 55 -0.79 -2.40 14.68
N PHE A 56 0.51 -2.31 14.42
CA PHE A 56 1.51 -1.74 15.32
C PHE A 56 1.21 -0.27 15.62
N VAL A 57 0.95 0.53 14.60
CA VAL A 57 0.63 1.95 14.75
C VAL A 57 -0.61 2.15 15.61
N ARG A 58 -1.65 1.34 15.41
CA ARG A 58 -2.86 1.38 16.23
C ARG A 58 -2.58 1.00 17.68
N THR A 59 -1.94 -0.13 17.91
CA THR A 59 -1.84 -0.74 19.24
C THR A 59 -0.69 -0.17 20.07
N GLN A 60 0.44 0.14 19.45
CA GLN A 60 1.64 0.59 20.16
C GLN A 60 1.82 2.11 20.14
N LEU A 61 1.41 2.78 19.09
CA LEU A 61 1.52 4.23 18.98
C LEU A 61 0.21 4.95 19.31
N GLY A 62 -0.89 4.23 19.49
CA GLY A 62 -2.19 4.77 19.87
C GLY A 62 -2.86 5.65 18.80
N ILE A 63 -2.44 5.55 17.55
CA ILE A 63 -3.08 6.26 16.45
C ILE A 63 -4.33 5.49 16.02
N THR A 64 -5.49 6.12 16.15
CA THR A 64 -6.80 5.52 15.84
C THR A 64 -7.49 6.12 14.62
N ASP A 65 -6.85 7.06 13.94
CA ASP A 65 -7.37 7.64 12.71
C ASP A 65 -7.40 6.59 11.60
N GLU A 66 -8.60 6.18 11.19
CA GLU A 66 -8.78 5.11 10.21
C GLU A 66 -8.21 5.47 8.83
N ASP A 67 -8.19 6.74 8.45
CA ASP A 67 -7.62 7.17 7.17
C ASP A 67 -6.10 6.93 7.14
N ILE A 68 -5.41 7.29 8.23
CA ILE A 68 -3.97 7.00 8.39
C ILE A 68 -3.71 5.49 8.42
N LEU A 69 -4.48 4.75 9.18
CA LEU A 69 -4.30 3.29 9.32
C LEU A 69 -4.55 2.56 7.99
N ASN A 70 -5.57 2.96 7.25
CA ASN A 70 -5.86 2.40 5.93
C ASN A 70 -4.78 2.77 4.91
N ALA A 71 -4.26 3.98 4.95
CA ALA A 71 -3.14 4.38 4.10
C ALA A 71 -1.90 3.50 4.33
N ILE A 72 -1.60 3.17 5.57
CA ILE A 72 -0.52 2.23 5.92
C ILE A 72 -0.87 0.80 5.48
N ARG A 73 -2.06 0.32 5.82
CA ARG A 73 -2.52 -1.05 5.57
C ARG A 73 -2.50 -1.42 4.08
N TYR A 74 -2.93 -0.50 3.23
CA TYR A 74 -3.16 -0.75 1.81
C TYR A 74 -2.12 -0.13 0.89
N HIS A 75 -0.98 0.35 1.42
CA HIS A 75 0.01 1.00 0.58
C HIS A 75 0.70 0.07 -0.43
N THR A 76 0.70 -1.24 -0.20
CA THR A 76 1.31 -2.23 -1.10
C THR A 76 0.34 -2.76 -2.15
N THR A 77 -0.91 -2.96 -1.80
CA THR A 77 -1.92 -3.58 -2.67
C THR A 77 -2.89 -2.58 -3.29
N GLY A 78 -3.14 -1.46 -2.62
CA GLY A 78 -4.34 -0.68 -2.87
C GLY A 78 -5.59 -1.43 -2.43
N ARG A 79 -6.74 -0.83 -2.65
CA ARG A 79 -8.06 -1.46 -2.50
C ARG A 79 -9.10 -0.69 -3.30
N ALA A 80 -10.30 -1.24 -3.48
CA ALA A 80 -11.43 -0.47 -3.99
C ALA A 80 -11.82 0.64 -3.00
N GLY A 81 -12.20 1.80 -3.49
CA GLY A 81 -12.65 2.93 -2.67
C GLY A 81 -11.55 3.61 -1.85
N MET A 82 -10.30 3.62 -2.35
CA MET A 82 -9.21 4.33 -1.67
C MET A 82 -9.53 5.80 -1.46
N SER A 83 -9.31 6.29 -0.24
CA SER A 83 -9.32 7.74 0.06
C SER A 83 -8.19 8.46 -0.67
N VAL A 84 -8.26 9.80 -0.68
CA VAL A 84 -7.16 10.62 -1.24
C VAL A 84 -5.84 10.33 -0.53
N LEU A 85 -5.85 10.16 0.80
CA LEU A 85 -4.66 9.84 1.58
C LEU A 85 -4.09 8.47 1.19
N GLU A 86 -4.94 7.46 1.08
CA GLU A 86 -4.52 6.12 0.64
C GLU A 86 -3.87 6.16 -0.75
N ARG A 87 -4.45 6.91 -1.68
CA ARG A 87 -3.91 7.10 -3.04
C ARG A 87 -2.55 7.79 -3.02
N ILE A 88 -2.38 8.83 -2.21
CA ILE A 88 -1.12 9.56 -2.06
C ILE A 88 -0.02 8.64 -1.53
N VAL A 89 -0.27 7.91 -0.45
CA VAL A 89 0.73 7.02 0.16
C VAL A 89 1.08 5.87 -0.78
N PHE A 90 0.09 5.27 -1.43
CA PHE A 90 0.29 4.21 -2.43
C PHE A 90 1.24 4.66 -3.54
N ILE A 91 0.98 5.80 -4.16
CA ILE A 91 1.79 6.26 -5.29
C ILE A 91 3.15 6.83 -4.87
N ALA A 92 3.24 7.43 -3.69
CA ALA A 92 4.50 7.93 -3.15
C ALA A 92 5.53 6.81 -2.96
N ASP A 93 5.08 5.63 -2.52
CA ASP A 93 5.95 4.46 -2.41
C ASP A 93 6.50 4.02 -3.78
N PHE A 94 5.68 4.05 -4.82
CA PHE A 94 6.12 3.77 -6.19
C PHE A 94 7.11 4.79 -6.76
N THR A 95 7.01 6.03 -6.34
CA THR A 95 7.80 7.15 -6.89
C THR A 95 8.93 7.59 -5.97
N SER A 96 9.16 6.86 -4.89
CA SER A 96 10.28 7.15 -3.98
C SER A 96 11.62 7.11 -4.72
N ALA A 97 12.59 7.92 -4.26
CA ALA A 97 13.90 8.03 -4.88
C ALA A 97 14.68 6.70 -4.92
N GLU A 98 14.32 5.77 -4.05
CA GLU A 98 14.95 4.45 -3.91
C GLU A 98 14.42 3.42 -4.91
N ARG A 99 13.30 3.72 -5.59
CA ARG A 99 12.71 2.78 -6.55
C ARG A 99 13.23 3.01 -7.96
N GLU A 100 13.95 2.01 -8.45
CA GLU A 100 14.43 1.93 -9.83
C GLU A 100 13.74 0.76 -10.53
N PHE A 101 12.93 1.06 -11.54
CA PHE A 101 12.34 0.08 -12.44
C PHE A 101 12.10 0.73 -13.80
N ASP A 102 11.93 -0.08 -14.83
CA ASP A 102 11.66 0.42 -16.18
C ASP A 102 10.33 1.17 -16.21
N GLY A 103 10.37 2.46 -16.55
CA GLY A 103 9.21 3.36 -16.55
C GLY A 103 9.01 4.19 -15.27
N ALA A 104 9.89 4.08 -14.26
CA ALA A 104 9.80 4.87 -13.02
C ALA A 104 9.76 6.39 -13.29
N ASP A 105 10.58 6.89 -14.20
CA ASP A 105 10.60 8.32 -14.55
C ASP A 105 9.32 8.79 -15.21
N LYS A 106 8.70 7.95 -16.03
CA LYS A 106 7.39 8.25 -16.62
C LYS A 106 6.30 8.33 -15.56
N LEU A 107 6.35 7.43 -14.60
CA LEU A 107 5.40 7.40 -13.48
C LEU A 107 5.54 8.66 -12.61
N LYS A 108 6.76 9.07 -12.27
CA LYS A 108 7.02 10.31 -11.52
C LYS A 108 6.42 11.53 -12.20
N LYS A 109 6.60 11.67 -13.51
CA LYS A 109 6.01 12.76 -14.29
C LYS A 109 4.48 12.69 -14.36
N LEU A 110 3.93 11.48 -14.38
CA LEU A 110 2.49 11.27 -14.42
C LEU A 110 1.83 11.67 -13.10
N VAL A 111 2.47 11.39 -11.97
CA VAL A 111 1.99 11.79 -10.62
C VAL A 111 1.78 13.31 -10.52
N GLU A 112 2.65 14.10 -11.13
CA GLU A 112 2.52 15.56 -11.12
C GLU A 112 1.30 16.08 -11.90
N LYS A 113 0.81 15.28 -12.85
CA LYS A 113 -0.25 15.67 -13.77
C LYS A 113 -1.60 15.08 -13.44
N ASP A 114 -1.63 13.79 -13.13
CA ASP A 114 -2.87 13.03 -12.98
C ASP A 114 -2.67 11.87 -12.01
N LEU A 115 -3.17 12.04 -10.78
CA LEU A 115 -3.07 11.04 -9.72
C LEU A 115 -3.79 9.74 -10.08
N ARG A 116 -4.96 9.84 -10.72
CA ARG A 116 -5.72 8.65 -11.14
C ARG A 116 -4.93 7.80 -12.14
N GLU A 117 -4.43 8.43 -13.18
CA GLU A 117 -3.64 7.74 -14.20
C GLU A 117 -2.32 7.18 -13.62
N ALA A 118 -1.69 7.90 -12.69
CA ALA A 118 -0.49 7.41 -12.01
C ALA A 118 -0.77 6.15 -11.18
N ILE A 119 -1.86 6.12 -10.42
CA ILE A 119 -2.26 4.95 -9.62
C ILE A 119 -2.59 3.78 -10.54
N LEU A 120 -3.34 4.02 -11.59
CA LEU A 120 -3.68 2.99 -12.58
C LEU A 120 -2.43 2.39 -13.23
N ALA A 121 -1.44 3.23 -13.57
CA ALA A 121 -0.16 2.78 -14.10
C ALA A 121 0.62 1.94 -13.08
N GLY A 122 0.66 2.34 -11.82
CA GLY A 122 1.30 1.58 -10.73
C GLY A 122 0.65 0.21 -10.50
N LEU A 123 -0.67 0.17 -10.46
CA LEU A 123 -1.44 -1.09 -10.34
C LEU A 123 -1.21 -2.00 -11.54
N THR A 124 -1.24 -1.45 -12.74
CA THR A 124 -0.97 -2.21 -13.98
C THR A 124 0.42 -2.82 -13.94
N PHE A 125 1.43 -2.03 -13.56
CA PHE A 125 2.80 -2.52 -13.43
C PHE A 125 2.88 -3.70 -12.45
N THR A 126 2.32 -3.55 -11.25
CA THR A 126 2.34 -4.60 -10.21
C THR A 126 1.64 -5.87 -10.67
N ILE A 127 0.44 -5.76 -11.24
CA ILE A 127 -0.34 -6.91 -11.71
C ILE A 127 0.40 -7.65 -12.83
N ARG A 128 0.94 -6.92 -13.80
CA ARG A 128 1.70 -7.51 -14.91
C ARG A 128 2.99 -8.18 -14.45
N ASP A 129 3.73 -7.55 -13.54
CA ASP A 129 4.96 -8.09 -12.99
C ASP A 129 4.70 -9.39 -12.22
N LEU A 130 3.73 -9.40 -11.32
CA LEU A 130 3.38 -10.58 -10.53
C LEU A 130 2.85 -11.71 -11.42
N ALA A 131 1.94 -11.40 -12.34
CA ALA A 131 1.40 -12.40 -13.28
C ALA A 131 2.51 -12.95 -14.19
N GLY A 132 3.38 -12.10 -14.70
CA GLY A 132 4.49 -12.52 -15.57
C GLY A 132 5.51 -13.42 -14.86
N ARG A 133 5.65 -13.27 -13.55
CA ARG A 133 6.54 -14.12 -12.72
C ARG A 133 5.82 -15.35 -12.10
N GLY A 134 4.55 -15.57 -12.43
CA GLY A 134 3.76 -16.66 -11.85
C GLY A 134 3.55 -16.52 -10.35
N LYS A 135 3.46 -15.28 -9.83
CA LYS A 135 3.22 -14.98 -8.43
C LYS A 135 1.73 -14.70 -8.18
N THR A 136 1.28 -14.95 -6.95
CA THR A 136 -0.08 -14.62 -6.53
C THR A 136 -0.31 -13.12 -6.58
N ILE A 137 -1.54 -12.72 -6.94
CA ILE A 137 -1.97 -11.33 -6.95
C ILE A 137 -3.04 -11.18 -5.87
N HIS A 138 -2.83 -10.23 -4.94
CA HIS A 138 -3.81 -9.98 -3.89
C HIS A 138 -5.14 -9.51 -4.51
N PRO A 139 -6.30 -10.05 -4.07
CA PRO A 139 -7.60 -9.62 -4.57
C PRO A 139 -7.85 -8.11 -4.48
N ASP A 140 -7.34 -7.45 -3.43
CA ASP A 140 -7.45 -6.01 -3.26
C ASP A 140 -6.76 -5.23 -4.38
N ALA A 141 -5.65 -5.72 -4.93
CA ALA A 141 -4.97 -5.08 -6.06
C ALA A 141 -5.83 -5.11 -7.33
N ILE A 142 -6.49 -6.23 -7.60
CA ILE A 142 -7.42 -6.36 -8.71
C ILE A 142 -8.65 -5.48 -8.50
N ALA A 143 -9.20 -5.46 -7.27
CA ALA A 143 -10.33 -4.60 -6.93
C ALA A 143 -9.97 -3.11 -7.07
N ALA A 144 -8.79 -2.70 -6.64
CA ALA A 144 -8.29 -1.34 -6.82
C ALA A 144 -8.20 -0.96 -8.31
N TYR A 145 -7.63 -1.85 -9.11
CA TYR A 145 -7.51 -1.65 -10.56
C TYR A 145 -8.88 -1.46 -11.23
N ASN A 146 -9.82 -2.34 -10.93
CA ASN A 146 -11.17 -2.25 -11.47
C ASN A 146 -11.90 -0.98 -11.02
N ASP A 147 -11.78 -0.63 -9.74
CA ASP A 147 -12.38 0.57 -9.16
C ASP A 147 -11.83 1.85 -9.83
N MET A 148 -10.52 1.92 -10.05
CA MET A 148 -9.89 3.05 -10.73
C MET A 148 -10.37 3.21 -12.18
N LEU A 149 -10.64 2.10 -12.88
CA LEU A 149 -11.19 2.13 -14.24
C LEU A 149 -12.65 2.59 -14.28
N LEU A 150 -13.44 2.13 -13.32
CA LEU A 150 -14.90 2.34 -13.30
C LEU A 150 -15.31 3.66 -12.64
N HIS A 151 -14.59 4.09 -11.62
CA HIS A 151 -15.00 5.18 -10.72
C HIS A 151 -13.90 6.20 -10.40
N GLY A 152 -12.69 5.93 -10.81
CA GLY A 152 -11.51 6.72 -10.50
C GLY A 152 -11.38 8.12 -11.10
#